data_066ca016361d91d6d6aae06205593f62
#
_entry.id   066ca016361d91d6d6aae06205593f62
#
_cell.length_a   1.000
_cell.length_b   1.000
_cell.length_c   1.000
_cell.angle_alpha   90.00
_cell.angle_beta   90.00
_cell.angle_gamma   90.00
#
_symmetry.space_group_name_H-M   'P 1'
#
loop_
_entity.id
_entity.type
_entity.pdbx_description
1 polymer ?
#
loop_
_entity_poly.entity_id
_entity_poly.type
_entity_poly.pdbx_seq_one_letter_code
_entity_poly.pdbx_strand_id
1 'polypeptide(L)'
;MHRLVQHQGLFLRLLLGVVVANYLAQILYYLHLYYFPRGALPSVGGTLLLGLTFMGFLLGYVGVARGRRTGYWLLLAYLVAEVGFYMKNLLTQVLHGYAPFFHLQTRDPILFVVFGIGYLNLLVGGYALSYLLSHRRTLIASGTIAAQ
;
A
#
# COMPACT_ATOMS: atom_id res chain seq x y z
N MET A 1 2.28 13.71 -25.34
CA MET A 1 2.22 14.24 -23.98
C MET A 1 0.88 13.96 -23.27
N HIS A 2 -0.27 14.22 -23.86
CA HIS A 2 -1.59 14.05 -23.22
C HIS A 2 -1.87 12.63 -22.70
N ARG A 3 -1.51 11.58 -23.42
CA ARG A 3 -1.74 10.19 -22.98
C ARG A 3 -0.93 9.80 -21.74
N LEU A 4 0.31 10.27 -21.59
CA LEU A 4 1.15 9.98 -20.41
C LEU A 4 0.57 10.58 -19.14
N VAL A 5 0.03 11.80 -19.20
CA VAL A 5 -0.60 12.48 -18.06
C VAL A 5 -1.88 11.76 -17.64
N GLN A 6 -2.68 11.25 -18.60
CA GLN A 6 -3.88 10.47 -18.28
C GLN A 6 -3.55 9.14 -17.58
N HIS A 7 -2.53 8.42 -18.07
CA HIS A 7 -2.09 7.16 -17.44
C HIS A 7 -1.55 7.37 -16.03
N GLN A 8 -0.80 8.46 -15.82
CA GLN A 8 -0.29 8.81 -14.49
C GLN A 8 -1.44 9.12 -13.50
N GLY A 9 -2.46 9.86 -13.95
CA GLY A 9 -3.62 10.18 -13.13
C GLY A 9 -4.43 8.95 -12.73
N LEU A 10 -4.66 8.03 -13.68
CA LEU A 10 -5.36 6.77 -13.42
C LEU A 10 -4.56 5.89 -12.46
N PHE A 11 -3.26 5.74 -12.70
CA PHE A 11 -2.36 4.99 -11.83
C PHE A 11 -2.39 5.48 -10.38
N LEU A 12 -2.27 6.80 -10.17
CA LEU A 12 -2.29 7.39 -8.83
C LEU A 12 -3.64 7.17 -8.13
N ARG A 13 -4.76 7.27 -8.85
CA ARG A 13 -6.11 7.00 -8.28
C ARG A 13 -6.27 5.54 -7.87
N LEU A 14 -5.83 4.60 -8.70
CA LEU A 14 -5.87 3.18 -8.37
C LEU A 14 -5.02 2.86 -7.16
N LEU A 15 -3.79 3.38 -7.12
CA LEU A 15 -2.90 3.20 -5.98
C LEU A 15 -3.52 3.75 -4.69
N LEU A 16 -4.07 4.96 -4.72
CA LEU A 16 -4.75 5.55 -3.57
C LEU A 16 -5.92 4.70 -3.10
N GLY A 17 -6.78 4.26 -4.02
CA GLY A 17 -7.95 3.44 -3.69
C GLY A 17 -7.56 2.13 -3.02
N VAL A 18 -6.57 1.42 -3.57
CA VAL A 18 -6.13 0.13 -3.02
C VAL A 18 -5.43 0.29 -1.67
N VAL A 19 -4.58 1.31 -1.50
CA VAL A 19 -3.90 1.55 -0.22
C VAL A 19 -4.91 1.95 0.85
N VAL A 20 -5.87 2.84 0.57
CA VAL A 20 -6.93 3.19 1.52
C VAL A 20 -7.76 1.96 1.89
N ALA A 21 -8.17 1.15 0.91
CA ALA A 21 -8.90 -0.09 1.16
C ALA A 21 -8.09 -1.06 2.05
N ASN A 22 -6.77 -1.16 1.84
CA ASN A 22 -5.91 -1.99 2.67
C ASN A 22 -5.83 -1.50 4.13
N TYR A 23 -5.75 -0.19 4.37
CA TYR A 23 -5.78 0.36 5.73
C TYR A 23 -7.14 0.10 6.41
N LEU A 24 -8.25 0.27 5.70
CA LEU A 24 -9.58 -0.07 6.21
C LEU A 24 -9.72 -1.58 6.51
N ALA A 25 -9.17 -2.43 5.65
CA ALA A 25 -9.13 -3.87 5.87
C ALA A 25 -8.33 -4.25 7.12
N GLN A 26 -7.19 -3.59 7.39
CA GLN A 26 -6.41 -3.81 8.61
C GLN A 26 -7.19 -3.41 9.88
N ILE A 27 -7.92 -2.29 9.84
CA ILE A 27 -8.80 -1.87 10.92
C ILE A 27 -9.91 -2.91 11.13
N LEU A 28 -10.57 -3.35 10.04
CA LEU A 28 -11.63 -4.36 10.09
C LEU A 28 -11.11 -5.70 10.65
N TYR A 29 -9.92 -6.13 10.21
CA TYR A 29 -9.23 -7.31 10.73
C TYR A 29 -9.06 -7.24 12.24
N TYR A 30 -8.57 -6.10 12.73
CA TYR A 30 -8.38 -5.90 14.15
C TYR A 30 -9.70 -5.93 14.93
N LEU A 31 -10.71 -5.20 14.45
CA LEU A 31 -12.02 -5.16 15.08
C LEU A 31 -12.65 -6.56 15.13
N HIS A 32 -12.58 -7.31 14.03
CA HIS A 32 -13.18 -8.63 13.92
C HIS A 32 -12.54 -9.68 14.83
N LEU A 33 -11.20 -9.73 14.89
CA LEU A 33 -10.49 -10.78 15.63
C LEU A 33 -10.20 -10.46 17.10
N TYR A 34 -10.08 -9.17 17.45
CA TYR A 34 -9.62 -8.78 18.78
C TYR A 34 -10.64 -7.96 19.56
N TYR A 35 -11.22 -6.93 18.95
CA TYR A 35 -12.10 -6.02 19.67
C TYR A 35 -13.46 -6.68 19.96
N PHE A 36 -14.17 -7.15 18.96
CA PHE A 36 -15.50 -7.73 19.17
C PHE A 36 -15.49 -9.00 20.04
N PRO A 37 -14.56 -9.97 19.85
CA PRO A 37 -14.56 -11.18 20.65
C PRO A 37 -13.98 -11.01 22.07
N ARG A 38 -13.06 -10.05 22.27
CA ARG A 38 -12.24 -9.97 23.47
C ARG A 38 -12.24 -8.62 24.16
N GLY A 39 -12.85 -7.59 23.58
CA GLY A 39 -12.78 -6.20 24.04
C GLY A 39 -11.37 -5.62 24.05
N ALA A 40 -10.42 -6.25 23.31
CA ALA A 40 -9.03 -5.84 23.31
C ALA A 40 -8.85 -4.55 22.50
N LEU A 41 -8.33 -3.50 23.14
CA LEU A 41 -7.97 -2.26 22.46
C LEU A 41 -6.63 -2.40 21.70
N PRO A 42 -6.47 -1.69 20.57
CA PRO A 42 -5.20 -1.68 19.85
C PRO A 42 -4.08 -1.13 20.74
N SER A 43 -2.87 -1.67 20.58
CA SER A 43 -1.71 -1.09 21.23
C SER A 43 -1.45 0.32 20.69
N VAL A 44 -1.10 1.23 21.60
CA VAL A 44 -0.77 2.62 21.22
C VAL A 44 0.34 2.63 20.16
N GLY A 45 1.37 1.81 20.32
CA GLY A 45 2.47 1.70 19.37
C GLY A 45 2.02 1.21 17.99
N GLY A 46 1.15 0.21 17.92
CA GLY A 46 0.58 -0.29 16.65
C GLY A 46 -0.28 0.75 15.94
N THR A 47 -1.11 1.47 16.68
CA THR A 47 -1.95 2.55 16.13
C THR A 47 -1.11 3.71 15.60
N LEU A 48 -0.09 4.13 16.35
CA LEU A 48 0.84 5.17 15.92
C LEU A 48 1.61 4.76 14.67
N LEU A 49 2.13 3.53 14.63
CA LEU A 49 2.83 3.02 13.46
C LEU A 49 1.93 3.00 12.22
N LEU A 50 0.69 2.52 12.36
CA LEU A 50 -0.29 2.52 11.26
C LEU A 50 -0.58 3.95 10.78
N GLY A 51 -0.77 4.90 11.69
CA GLY A 51 -1.00 6.30 11.37
C GLY A 51 0.20 6.95 10.66
N LEU A 52 1.41 6.72 11.16
CA LEU A 52 2.64 7.28 10.59
C LEU A 52 2.92 6.72 9.17
N THR A 53 2.72 5.42 8.97
CA THR A 53 2.89 4.81 7.64
C THR A 53 1.86 5.34 6.65
N PHE A 54 0.60 5.51 7.06
CA PHE A 54 -0.43 6.11 6.21
C PHE A 54 -0.13 7.58 5.87
N MET A 55 0.31 8.37 6.84
CA MET A 55 0.73 9.76 6.60
C MET A 55 1.93 9.84 5.66
N GLY A 56 2.92 8.95 5.83
CA GLY A 56 4.06 8.83 4.92
C GLY A 56 3.63 8.53 3.48
N PHE A 57 2.68 7.61 3.31
CA PHE A 57 2.06 7.34 2.01
C PHE A 57 1.38 8.57 1.43
N LEU A 58 0.51 9.25 2.18
CA LEU A 58 -0.22 10.43 1.70
C LEU A 58 0.72 11.57 1.29
N LEU A 59 1.76 11.84 2.09
CA LEU A 59 2.77 12.86 1.77
C LEU A 59 3.54 12.50 0.50
N GLY A 60 3.93 11.23 0.36
CA GLY A 60 4.57 10.73 -0.85
C GLY A 60 3.66 10.85 -2.07
N TYR A 61 2.41 10.39 -1.94
CA TYR A 61 1.39 10.46 -2.98
C TYR A 61 1.14 11.90 -3.47
N VAL A 62 0.83 12.82 -2.54
CA VAL A 62 0.61 14.24 -2.87
C VAL A 62 1.86 14.86 -3.48
N GLY A 63 3.03 14.49 -2.96
CA GLY A 63 4.31 14.97 -3.49
C GLY A 63 4.54 14.54 -4.94
N VAL A 64 4.26 13.27 -5.27
CA VAL A 64 4.34 12.76 -6.67
C VAL A 64 3.29 13.43 -7.55
N ALA A 65 2.06 13.57 -7.07
CA ALA A 65 1.00 14.26 -7.82
C ALA A 65 1.34 15.72 -8.14
N ARG A 66 2.16 16.36 -7.29
CA ARG A 66 2.69 17.73 -7.48
C ARG A 66 4.06 17.76 -8.18
N GLY A 67 4.57 16.64 -8.68
CA GLY A 67 5.87 16.55 -9.33
C GLY A 67 7.08 16.82 -8.41
N ARG A 68 6.92 16.69 -7.08
CA ARG A 68 8.00 16.96 -6.12
C ARG A 68 8.93 15.75 -5.99
N ARG A 69 10.23 15.99 -6.10
CA ARG A 69 11.28 14.95 -5.96
C ARG A 69 11.23 14.26 -4.58
N THR A 70 10.97 15.01 -3.52
CA THR A 70 10.81 14.46 -2.16
C THR A 70 9.62 13.51 -2.07
N GLY A 71 8.50 13.85 -2.70
CA GLY A 71 7.32 12.97 -2.76
C GLY A 71 7.62 11.65 -3.48
N TYR A 72 8.37 11.69 -4.57
CA TYR A 72 8.81 10.47 -5.26
C TYR A 72 9.58 9.53 -4.32
N TRP A 73 10.57 10.04 -3.58
CA TRP A 73 11.38 9.22 -2.68
C TRP A 73 10.58 8.70 -1.49
N LEU A 74 9.67 9.50 -0.93
CA LEU A 74 8.77 9.06 0.15
C LEU A 74 7.84 7.95 -0.33
N LEU A 75 7.21 8.11 -1.49
CA LEU A 75 6.31 7.09 -2.04
C LEU A 75 7.09 5.81 -2.41
N LEU A 76 8.29 5.95 -2.96
CA LEU A 76 9.15 4.80 -3.26
C LEU A 76 9.53 4.04 -1.98
N ALA A 77 9.98 4.75 -0.95
CA ALA A 77 10.33 4.14 0.34
C ALA A 77 9.13 3.43 0.98
N TYR A 78 7.96 4.05 0.96
CA TYR A 78 6.72 3.44 1.42
C TYR A 78 6.43 2.14 0.67
N LEU A 79 6.43 2.16 -0.67
CA LEU A 79 6.12 0.97 -1.48
C LEU A 79 7.14 -0.15 -1.31
N VAL A 80 8.43 0.17 -1.17
CA VAL A 80 9.46 -0.84 -0.88
C VAL A 80 9.21 -1.50 0.48
N ALA A 81 8.88 -0.71 1.50
CA ALA A 81 8.57 -1.24 2.83
C ALA A 81 7.29 -2.09 2.82
N GLU A 82 6.23 -1.61 2.17
CA GLU A 82 4.93 -2.27 2.09
C GLU A 82 5.03 -3.60 1.32
N VAL A 83 5.57 -3.58 0.10
CA VAL A 83 5.77 -4.80 -0.71
C VAL A 83 6.71 -5.77 0.00
N GLY A 84 7.80 -5.27 0.60
CA GLY A 84 8.74 -6.09 1.37
C GLY A 84 8.08 -6.77 2.56
N PHE A 85 7.21 -6.07 3.29
CA PHE A 85 6.46 -6.63 4.41
C PHE A 85 5.52 -7.77 3.96
N TYR A 86 4.75 -7.57 2.90
CA TYR A 86 3.85 -8.61 2.37
C TYR A 86 4.62 -9.78 1.78
N MET A 87 5.71 -9.52 1.05
CA MET A 87 6.57 -10.58 0.50
C MET A 87 7.22 -11.41 1.61
N LYS A 88 7.73 -10.77 2.67
CA LYS A 88 8.24 -11.47 3.86
C LYS A 88 7.17 -12.37 4.46
N ASN A 89 5.96 -11.87 4.66
CA ASN A 89 4.88 -12.67 5.23
C ASN A 89 4.51 -13.86 4.35
N LEU A 90 4.41 -13.66 3.03
CA LEU A 90 4.13 -14.73 2.06
C LEU A 90 5.25 -15.79 2.08
N LEU A 91 6.52 -15.37 2.06
CA LEU A 91 7.66 -16.27 2.13
C LEU A 91 7.68 -17.07 3.44
N THR A 92 7.40 -16.40 4.57
CA THR A 92 7.31 -17.06 5.87
C THR A 92 6.24 -18.15 5.88
N GLN A 93 5.07 -17.89 5.28
CA GLN A 93 4.00 -18.89 5.14
C GLN A 93 4.46 -20.11 4.34
N VAL A 94 5.10 -19.90 3.19
CA VAL A 94 5.61 -20.97 2.33
C VAL A 94 6.69 -21.79 3.06
N LEU A 95 7.60 -21.13 3.78
CA LEU A 95 8.64 -21.80 4.56
C LEU A 95 8.09 -22.65 5.72
N HIS A 96 6.92 -22.30 6.26
CA HIS A 96 6.22 -23.12 7.26
C HIS A 96 5.32 -24.19 6.64
N GLY A 97 5.41 -24.45 5.33
CA GLY A 97 4.66 -25.48 4.64
C GLY A 97 3.22 -25.12 4.30
N TYR A 98 2.83 -23.85 4.43
CA TYR A 98 1.50 -23.41 3.99
C TYR A 98 1.49 -23.14 2.48
N ALA A 99 0.37 -23.47 1.84
CA ALA A 99 0.19 -23.12 0.44
C ALA A 99 0.19 -21.59 0.28
N PRO A 100 0.74 -21.03 -0.82
CA PRO A 100 0.60 -19.61 -1.12
C PRO A 100 -0.88 -19.20 -1.08
N PHE A 101 -1.15 -18.04 -0.49
CA PHE A 101 -2.52 -17.52 -0.35
C PHE A 101 -3.48 -18.39 0.48
N PHE A 102 -2.94 -19.25 1.38
CA PHE A 102 -3.78 -20.15 2.19
C PHE A 102 -4.84 -19.40 3.02
N HIS A 103 -4.59 -18.14 3.39
CA HIS A 103 -5.56 -17.30 4.09
C HIS A 103 -6.83 -17.03 3.29
N LEU A 104 -6.78 -17.15 1.95
CA LEU A 104 -7.98 -17.07 1.11
C LEU A 104 -8.84 -18.34 1.16
N GLN A 105 -8.38 -19.39 1.83
CA GLN A 105 -9.16 -20.63 2.05
C GLN A 105 -10.03 -20.55 3.30
N THR A 106 -10.03 -19.41 4.01
CA THR A 106 -10.90 -19.20 5.16
C THR A 106 -12.39 -19.26 4.78
N ARG A 107 -13.20 -19.84 5.66
CA ARG A 107 -14.67 -19.83 5.53
C ARG A 107 -15.30 -18.56 6.10
N ASP A 108 -14.53 -17.74 6.79
CA ASP A 108 -14.97 -16.46 7.33
C ASP A 108 -14.98 -15.40 6.21
N PRO A 109 -16.16 -14.87 5.84
CA PRO A 109 -16.26 -13.93 4.73
C PRO A 109 -15.53 -12.61 5.00
N ILE A 110 -15.43 -12.17 6.25
CA ILE A 110 -14.70 -10.93 6.63
C ILE A 110 -13.21 -11.14 6.43
N LEU A 111 -12.66 -12.25 6.93
CA LEU A 111 -11.25 -12.57 6.75
C LEU A 111 -10.90 -12.80 5.29
N PHE A 112 -11.79 -13.44 4.52
CA PHE A 112 -11.60 -13.59 3.08
C PHE A 112 -11.43 -12.25 2.37
N VAL A 113 -12.31 -11.28 2.65
CA VAL A 113 -12.24 -9.93 2.07
C VAL A 113 -10.97 -9.20 2.52
N VAL A 114 -10.63 -9.25 3.80
CA VAL A 114 -9.42 -8.61 4.35
C VAL A 114 -8.15 -9.14 3.71
N PHE A 115 -8.01 -10.46 3.62
CA PHE A 115 -6.83 -11.07 2.99
C PHE A 115 -6.80 -10.82 1.49
N GLY A 116 -7.95 -10.86 0.81
CA GLY A 116 -8.08 -10.52 -0.61
C GLY A 116 -7.59 -9.11 -0.91
N ILE A 117 -7.98 -8.13 -0.10
CA ILE A 117 -7.50 -6.74 -0.22
C ILE A 117 -5.99 -6.66 0.04
N GLY A 118 -5.46 -7.38 1.04
CA GLY A 118 -4.02 -7.43 1.32
C GLY A 118 -3.21 -7.97 0.14
N TYR A 119 -3.65 -9.04 -0.50
CA TYR A 119 -2.99 -9.59 -1.70
C TYR A 119 -3.14 -8.67 -2.92
N LEU A 120 -4.30 -8.04 -3.10
CA LEU A 120 -4.47 -7.01 -4.12
C LEU A 120 -3.51 -5.83 -3.91
N ASN A 121 -3.33 -5.41 -2.66
CA ASN A 121 -2.37 -4.36 -2.31
C ASN A 121 -0.94 -4.76 -2.65
N LEU A 122 -0.55 -6.01 -2.41
CA LEU A 122 0.76 -6.54 -2.83
C LEU A 122 0.95 -6.44 -4.35
N LEU A 123 -0.03 -6.87 -5.15
CA LEU A 123 0.05 -6.85 -6.60
C LEU A 123 0.12 -5.41 -7.15
N VAL A 124 -0.78 -4.55 -6.67
CA VAL A 124 -0.83 -3.13 -7.08
C VAL A 124 0.41 -2.38 -6.58
N GLY A 125 0.87 -2.65 -5.36
CA GLY A 125 2.09 -2.09 -4.80
C GLY A 125 3.34 -2.50 -5.59
N GLY A 126 3.46 -3.77 -5.97
CA GLY A 126 4.54 -4.27 -6.83
C GLY A 126 4.52 -3.62 -8.22
N TYR A 127 3.35 -3.51 -8.84
CA TYR A 127 3.19 -2.79 -10.11
C TYR A 127 3.57 -1.30 -9.94
N ALA A 128 3.11 -0.65 -8.88
CA ALA A 128 3.41 0.74 -8.58
C ALA A 128 4.91 0.98 -8.38
N LEU A 129 5.58 0.09 -7.67
CA LEU A 129 7.03 0.13 -7.48
C LEU A 129 7.77 0.03 -8.82
N SER A 130 7.40 -0.93 -9.66
CA SER A 130 7.94 -1.09 -11.01
C SER A 130 7.70 0.14 -11.88
N TYR A 131 6.49 0.70 -11.82
CA TYR A 131 6.13 1.91 -12.57
C TYR A 131 6.98 3.12 -12.13
N LEU A 132 7.13 3.36 -10.83
CA LEU A 132 7.96 4.47 -10.31
C LEU A 132 9.42 4.32 -10.73
N LEU A 133 9.98 3.12 -10.66
CA LEU A 133 11.37 2.86 -11.05
C LEU A 133 11.57 3.10 -12.55
N SER A 134 10.66 2.61 -13.40
CA SER A 134 10.75 2.74 -14.86
C SER A 134 10.56 4.18 -15.34
N HIS A 135 9.71 4.97 -14.65
CA HIS A 135 9.38 6.34 -15.05
C HIS A 135 10.07 7.40 -14.17
N ARG A 136 11.13 7.03 -13.43
CA ARG A 136 11.83 7.92 -12.51
C ARG A 136 12.21 9.27 -13.14
N ARG A 137 12.79 9.25 -14.35
CA ARG A 137 13.28 10.48 -15.01
C ARG A 137 12.14 11.44 -15.34
N THR A 138 11.02 10.93 -15.83
CA THR A 138 9.85 11.76 -16.21
C THR A 138 9.14 12.31 -14.98
N LEU A 139 8.99 11.51 -13.91
CA LEU A 139 8.32 11.91 -12.67
C LEU A 139 9.11 12.96 -11.89
N ILE A 140 10.46 12.93 -11.95
CA ILE A 140 11.31 13.91 -11.27
C ILE A 140 11.49 15.18 -12.12
N ALA A 141 11.56 15.06 -13.46
CA ALA A 141 11.76 16.20 -14.36
C ALA A 141 10.52 17.10 -14.47
N SER A 142 9.32 16.54 -14.35
CA SER A 142 8.07 17.34 -14.39
C SER A 142 7.93 18.32 -13.23
N GLY A 143 8.60 18.08 -12.09
CA GLY A 143 8.62 19.01 -10.96
C GLY A 143 9.50 20.25 -11.15
N THR A 144 10.45 20.19 -12.08
CA THR A 144 11.35 21.34 -12.35
C THR A 144 10.66 22.38 -13.25
N ILE A 145 9.70 21.97 -14.04
CA ILE A 145 8.96 22.86 -14.98
C ILE A 145 7.83 23.62 -14.26
N ALA A 146 7.28 23.07 -13.17
CA ALA A 146 6.20 23.72 -12.40
C ALA A 146 6.72 24.76 -11.38
N ALA A 147 8.04 24.91 -11.24
CA ALA A 147 8.68 25.82 -10.30
C ALA A 147 9.29 27.08 -11.00
N GLN A 148 9.11 27.21 -12.31
CA GLN A 148 9.40 28.40 -13.11
C GLN A 148 8.11 29.09 -13.54
#